data_452ac046cd6da99c86b50fd424825397
#
_entry.id   452ac046cd6da99c86b50fd424825397
#
_cell.length_a   1.000
_cell.length_b   1.000
_cell.length_c   1.000
_cell.angle_alpha   90.00
_cell.angle_beta   90.00
_cell.angle_gamma   90.00
#
_symmetry.space_group_name_H-M   'P 1'
#
loop_
_entity.id
_entity.type
_entity.pdbx_description
1 polymer ?
#
loop_
_entity_poly.entity_id
_entity_poly.type
_entity_poly.pdbx_seq_one_letter_code
_entity_poly.pdbx_strand_id
1 'polypeptide(L)'
;MKKIVNRLLYDTEKAEVVSKREYTVFSETLYRTKKGRFFLFRYYPDSELRTGIQVITRAEALQWLAEHDPDKALEIFPDENIEEA
;
A
#
# COMPACT_ATOMS: atom_id res chain seq x y z
N MET A 1 -12.03 -6.59 -0.46
CA MET A 1 -12.67 -5.26 -0.21
C MET A 1 -12.51 -4.34 -1.40
N LYS A 2 -13.50 -3.51 -1.64
CA LYS A 2 -13.51 -2.57 -2.77
C LYS A 2 -13.83 -1.17 -2.28
N LYS A 3 -13.25 -0.17 -2.95
CA LYS A 3 -13.57 1.23 -2.71
C LYS A 3 -13.47 2.00 -4.01
N ILE A 4 -14.43 2.88 -4.26
CA ILE A 4 -14.41 3.76 -5.43
C ILE A 4 -14.06 5.17 -4.97
N VAL A 5 -12.99 5.73 -5.54
CA VAL A 5 -12.52 7.09 -5.24
C VAL A 5 -12.25 7.77 -6.58
N ASN A 6 -12.89 8.90 -6.82
CA ASN A 6 -12.74 9.66 -8.07
C ASN A 6 -12.97 8.79 -9.32
N ARG A 7 -14.02 7.94 -9.26
CA ARG A 7 -14.39 7.02 -10.35
C ARG A 7 -13.36 5.93 -10.64
N LEU A 8 -12.42 5.71 -9.73
CA LEU A 8 -11.43 4.64 -9.84
C LEU A 8 -11.77 3.56 -8.82
N LEU A 9 -11.74 2.30 -9.27
CA LEU A 9 -11.99 1.15 -8.41
C LEU A 9 -10.67 0.67 -7.79
N TYR A 10 -10.64 0.62 -6.47
CA TYR A 10 -9.54 0.03 -5.70
C TYR A 10 -10.05 -1.26 -5.08
N ASP A 11 -9.48 -2.39 -5.50
CA ASP A 11 -9.98 -3.72 -5.16
C ASP A 11 -8.83 -4.62 -4.71
N THR A 12 -8.88 -5.07 -3.46
CA THR A 12 -7.83 -5.94 -2.91
C THR A 12 -7.74 -7.28 -3.62
N GLU A 13 -8.81 -7.73 -4.27
CA GLU A 13 -8.79 -9.01 -5.00
C GLU A 13 -8.16 -8.90 -6.39
N LYS A 14 -8.11 -7.68 -6.95
CA LYS A 14 -7.56 -7.44 -8.30
C LYS A 14 -6.19 -6.82 -8.29
N ALA A 15 -5.82 -6.15 -7.21
CA ALA A 15 -4.54 -5.47 -7.11
C ALA A 15 -3.44 -6.43 -6.66
N GLU A 16 -2.20 -6.04 -6.95
CA GLU A 16 -1.01 -6.79 -6.55
C GLU A 16 -0.60 -6.39 -5.14
N VAL A 17 -0.34 -7.37 -4.29
CA VAL A 17 0.26 -7.12 -2.97
C VAL A 17 1.72 -6.74 -3.19
N VAL A 18 2.10 -5.56 -2.72
CA VAL A 18 3.50 -5.11 -2.77
C VAL A 18 4.23 -5.53 -1.49
N SER A 19 3.67 -5.21 -0.34
CA SER A 19 4.27 -5.53 0.95
C SER A 19 3.22 -5.48 2.05
N LYS A 20 3.44 -6.26 3.11
CA LYS A 20 2.52 -6.30 4.24
C LYS A 20 3.28 -6.07 5.54
N ARG A 21 2.70 -5.29 6.43
CA ARG A 21 3.22 -5.05 7.76
C ARG A 21 2.20 -5.49 8.81
N GLU A 22 2.64 -6.32 9.74
CA GLU A 22 1.77 -6.75 10.84
C GLU A 22 2.13 -6.02 12.12
N TYR A 23 1.09 -5.52 12.80
CA TYR A 23 1.19 -4.90 14.11
C TYR A 23 0.43 -5.77 15.12
N THR A 24 0.50 -5.41 16.39
CA THR A 24 -0.15 -6.20 17.44
C THR A 24 -1.65 -6.32 17.25
N VAL A 25 -2.35 -5.24 16.89
CA VAL A 25 -3.82 -5.20 16.81
C VAL A 25 -4.38 -5.03 15.40
N PHE A 26 -3.51 -4.81 14.40
CA PHE A 26 -3.96 -4.65 13.02
C PHE A 26 -2.83 -4.96 12.04
N SER A 27 -3.14 -5.01 10.76
CA SER A 27 -2.14 -5.12 9.71
C SER A 27 -2.38 -4.05 8.65
N GLU A 28 -1.30 -3.71 7.94
CA GLU A 28 -1.35 -2.86 6.76
C GLU A 28 -0.77 -3.61 5.58
N THR A 29 -1.44 -3.54 4.45
CA THR A 29 -0.95 -4.12 3.20
C THR A 29 -0.91 -3.03 2.15
N LEU A 30 0.25 -2.85 1.53
CA LEU A 30 0.40 -1.93 0.41
C LEU A 30 0.09 -2.69 -0.87
N TYR A 31 -0.84 -2.15 -1.65
CA TYR A 31 -1.25 -2.71 -2.94
C TYR A 31 -0.89 -1.75 -4.07
N ARG A 32 -0.65 -2.34 -5.24
CA ARG A 32 -0.49 -1.59 -6.49
C ARG A 32 -1.53 -2.09 -7.47
N THR A 33 -2.31 -1.17 -8.06
CA THR A 33 -3.28 -1.53 -9.09
C THR A 33 -2.58 -1.82 -10.41
N LYS A 34 -3.30 -2.45 -11.34
CA LYS A 34 -2.76 -2.74 -12.68
C LYS A 34 -2.33 -1.48 -13.44
N LYS A 35 -2.92 -0.33 -13.10
CA LYS A 35 -2.59 0.96 -13.71
C LYS A 35 -1.50 1.72 -12.95
N GLY A 36 -0.91 1.10 -11.93
CA GLY A 36 0.21 1.69 -11.20
C GLY A 36 -0.17 2.64 -10.08
N ARG A 37 -1.40 2.60 -9.60
CA ARG A 37 -1.82 3.38 -8.45
C ARG A 37 -1.65 2.58 -7.18
N PHE A 38 -1.48 3.28 -6.06
CA PHE A 38 -1.19 2.66 -4.78
C PHE A 38 -2.30 2.91 -3.78
N PHE A 39 -2.53 1.92 -2.91
CA PHE A 39 -3.42 2.09 -1.77
C PHE A 39 -2.98 1.18 -0.63
N LEU A 40 -3.36 1.57 0.60
CA LEU A 40 -3.17 0.76 1.80
C LEU A 40 -4.49 0.13 2.18
N PHE A 41 -4.44 -1.13 2.58
CA PHE A 41 -5.55 -1.80 3.22
C PHE A 41 -5.17 -2.07 4.66
N ARG A 42 -5.88 -1.43 5.59
CA ARG A 42 -5.72 -1.67 7.02
C ARG A 42 -6.80 -2.61 7.49
N TYR A 43 -6.38 -3.71 8.07
CA TYR A 43 -7.28 -4.73 8.58
C TYR A 43 -7.20 -4.79 10.09
N TYR A 44 -8.34 -4.52 10.73
CA TYR A 44 -8.51 -4.60 12.19
C TYR A 44 -9.46 -5.76 12.47
N PRO A 45 -8.96 -6.92 12.97
CA PRO A 45 -9.81 -8.08 13.23
C PRO A 45 -10.99 -7.78 14.15
N ASP A 46 -10.80 -6.83 15.08
CA ASP A 46 -11.80 -6.47 16.09
C ASP A 46 -12.72 -5.33 15.65
N SER A 47 -12.53 -4.73 14.49
CA SER A 47 -13.30 -3.55 14.12
C SER A 47 -13.47 -3.41 12.62
N GLU A 48 -14.69 -3.63 12.14
CA GLU A 48 -15.03 -3.37 10.74
C GLU A 48 -15.01 -1.87 10.43
N LEU A 49 -15.30 -1.02 11.42
CA LEU A 49 -15.30 0.42 11.21
C LEU A 49 -13.91 0.98 10.96
N ARG A 50 -12.88 0.35 11.50
CA ARG A 50 -11.50 0.78 11.34
C ARG A 50 -10.82 0.10 10.16
N THR A 51 -11.39 -1.01 9.68
CA THR A 51 -10.88 -1.74 8.52
C THR A 51 -11.27 -1.00 7.25
N GLY A 52 -10.32 -0.82 6.34
CA GLY A 52 -10.64 -0.15 5.08
C GLY A 52 -9.45 0.16 4.21
N ILE A 53 -9.76 0.75 3.09
CA ILE A 53 -8.81 1.15 2.05
C ILE A 53 -8.53 2.64 2.16
N GLN A 54 -7.25 3.01 2.11
CA GLN A 54 -6.80 4.39 2.00
C GLN A 54 -5.98 4.54 0.74
N VAL A 55 -6.47 5.36 -0.19
CA VAL A 55 -5.72 5.69 -1.41
C VAL A 55 -4.56 6.59 -1.04
N ILE A 56 -3.37 6.27 -1.54
CA ILE A 56 -2.16 7.05 -1.27
C ILE A 56 -1.47 7.41 -2.58
N THR A 57 -0.63 8.42 -2.52
CA THR A 57 0.18 8.85 -3.67
C THR A 57 1.37 7.93 -3.87
N ARG A 58 2.00 8.04 -5.05
CA ARG A 58 3.25 7.35 -5.35
C ARG A 58 4.33 7.72 -4.32
N ALA A 59 4.44 9.01 -3.97
CA ALA A 59 5.41 9.48 -2.99
C ALA A 59 5.16 8.88 -1.60
N GLU A 60 3.91 8.80 -1.19
CA GLU A 60 3.55 8.18 0.08
C GLU A 60 3.84 6.67 0.09
N ALA A 61 3.62 5.99 -1.04
CA ALA A 61 3.95 4.56 -1.17
C ALA A 61 5.47 4.35 -1.06
N LEU A 62 6.26 5.19 -1.70
CA LEU A 62 7.72 5.13 -1.59
C LEU A 62 8.17 5.33 -0.15
N GLN A 63 7.60 6.33 0.53
CA GLN A 63 7.94 6.61 1.93
C GLN A 63 7.57 5.42 2.83
N TRP A 64 6.39 4.84 2.63
CA TRP A 64 5.94 3.68 3.40
C TRP A 64 6.90 2.50 3.24
N LEU A 65 7.31 2.21 1.99
CA LEU A 65 8.26 1.14 1.70
C LEU A 65 9.65 1.46 2.25
N ALA A 66 10.10 2.71 2.16
CA ALA A 66 11.39 3.10 2.69
C ALA A 66 11.49 2.83 4.19
N GLU A 67 10.39 3.00 4.92
CA GLU A 67 10.36 2.75 6.36
C GLU A 67 10.17 1.28 6.71
N HIS A 68 9.37 0.53 5.94
CA HIS A 68 8.94 -0.81 6.31
C HIS A 68 9.57 -1.93 5.50
N ASP A 69 9.99 -1.67 4.27
CA ASP A 69 10.53 -2.68 3.38
C ASP A 69 11.42 -2.01 2.31
N PRO A 70 12.61 -1.53 2.71
CA PRO A 70 13.48 -0.79 1.80
C PRO A 70 13.91 -1.59 0.55
N ASP A 71 14.10 -2.89 0.64
CA ASP A 71 14.43 -3.69 -0.53
C ASP A 71 13.31 -3.65 -1.57
N LYS A 72 12.07 -3.67 -1.10
CA LYS A 72 10.90 -3.56 -1.98
C LYS A 72 10.80 -2.17 -2.59
N ALA A 73 11.19 -1.13 -1.84
CA ALA A 73 11.24 0.23 -2.38
C ALA A 73 12.16 0.32 -3.58
N LEU A 74 13.34 -0.30 -3.50
CA LEU A 74 14.31 -0.31 -4.61
C LEU A 74 13.78 -1.10 -5.80
N GLU A 75 13.06 -2.18 -5.57
CA GLU A 75 12.47 -3.02 -6.61
C GLU A 75 11.31 -2.31 -7.33
N ILE A 76 10.40 -1.69 -6.57
CA ILE A 76 9.17 -1.08 -7.12
C ILE A 76 9.45 0.28 -7.75
N PHE A 77 10.43 1.01 -7.22
CA PHE A 77 10.77 2.36 -7.68
C PHE A 77 12.21 2.44 -8.19
N PRO A 78 12.55 1.69 -9.25
CA PRO A 78 13.93 1.70 -9.76
C PRO A 78 14.33 3.03 -10.38
N ASP A 79 13.35 3.86 -10.78
CA ASP A 79 13.60 5.16 -11.40
C ASP A 79 13.83 6.28 -10.39
N GLU A 80 13.60 6.02 -9.09
CA GLU A 80 13.84 7.01 -8.06
C GLU A 80 15.33 7.10 -7.75
N ASN A 81 15.81 8.32 -7.55
CA ASN A 81 17.21 8.56 -7.25
C ASN A 81 17.49 8.33 -5.75
N ILE A 82 17.65 7.07 -5.39
CA ILE A 82 17.95 6.66 -4.01
C ILE A 82 19.43 6.34 -3.94
N GLU A 83 20.17 7.09 -3.13
CA GLU A 83 21.62 6.96 -3.00
C GLU A 83 22.00 6.35 -1.66
N GLU A 84 23.18 5.70 -1.61
CA GLU A 84 23.75 5.27 -0.35
C GLU A 84 24.12 6.49 0.47
N ALA A 85 23.89 6.39 1.76
CA ALA A 85 24.23 7.46 2.70
C ALA A 85 25.74 7.68 2.82
#